data_2ba1c775b3d691ccd43f6c3b593cae01
#
_entry.id   2ba1c775b3d691ccd43f6c3b593cae01
#
_cell.length_a   1.000
_cell.length_b   1.000
_cell.length_c   1.000
_cell.angle_alpha   90.00
_cell.angle_beta   90.00
_cell.angle_gamma   90.00
#
_symmetry.space_group_name_H-M   'P 1'
#
loop_
_entity.id
_entity.type
_entity.pdbx_description
1 polymer ?
#
loop_
_entity_poly.entity_id
_entity_poly.type
_entity_poly.pdbx_seq_one_letter_code
_entity_poly.pdbx_strand_id
1 'polypeptide(L)'
;MPATRLLNFTTDEKLNMTNHSVLPVARTFTARLLFLLLLLLAARHAHAIDPVRMGFVDMGRIMDETGIAKNSEAEARQVVAEARAKLESEQQAIVKLQQDFKRDEAIMSESQRAAKQQAIQSRLQAYQQMGLDLQQDLNRKKLQFVQVALQPVLKAIKEIASEEGLNAVFDRAESALLFVDDSMDLTDRVIKRVNSGS
;
A
#
# COMPACT_ATOMS: atom_id res chain seq x y z
N MET A 1 -43.43 73.52 82.03
CA MET A 1 -43.87 72.65 83.19
C MET A 1 -44.06 71.23 82.66
N PRO A 2 -43.77 70.30 83.45
CA PRO A 2 -42.53 69.76 83.99
C PRO A 2 -42.38 68.24 83.60
N ALA A 3 -41.39 67.77 83.88
CA ALA A 3 -40.73 66.91 84.87
C ALA A 3 -40.36 65.56 84.25
N THR A 4 -39.12 65.26 84.23
CA THR A 4 -38.41 64.55 85.35
C THR A 4 -38.69 63.03 85.43
N ARG A 5 -37.69 62.32 85.28
CA ARG A 5 -36.99 61.33 86.11
C ARG A 5 -36.58 60.09 85.37
N LEU A 6 -35.31 59.85 85.26
CA LEU A 6 -34.39 59.18 86.22
C LEU A 6 -34.43 57.62 86.12
N LEU A 7 -33.22 57.18 85.84
CA LEU A 7 -32.52 56.04 86.47
C LEU A 7 -33.13 54.63 86.35
N ASN A 8 -32.41 53.70 85.88
CA ASN A 8 -31.37 52.85 86.50
C ASN A 8 -30.87 51.85 85.49
N PHE A 9 -29.61 51.76 85.23
CA PHE A 9 -28.61 50.94 85.92
C PHE A 9 -29.07 49.52 86.22
N THR A 10 -28.47 48.59 85.47
CA THR A 10 -27.65 47.47 85.96
C THR A 10 -27.23 46.59 84.81
N THR A 11 -25.95 46.57 84.65
CA THR A 11 -25.13 45.31 84.63
C THR A 11 -25.87 44.05 84.29
N ASP A 12 -25.49 43.47 83.20
CA ASP A 12 -24.71 42.23 83.25
C ASP A 12 -24.02 41.97 81.92
N GLU A 13 -22.79 42.20 81.92
CA GLU A 13 -21.67 41.42 81.52
C GLU A 13 -21.99 39.91 81.47
N LYS A 14 -21.81 39.34 80.36
CA LYS A 14 -20.95 38.12 80.19
C LYS A 14 -21.01 37.58 78.77
N LEU A 15 -19.87 37.68 78.19
CA LEU A 15 -19.19 36.55 77.54
C LEU A 15 -20.02 35.71 76.54
N ASN A 16 -19.89 36.06 75.31
CA ASN A 16 -19.62 34.98 74.39
C ASN A 16 -18.60 35.41 73.28
N MET A 17 -17.33 35.48 73.71
CA MET A 17 -16.24 35.26 72.81
C MET A 17 -16.25 33.78 72.47
N THR A 18 -16.25 33.50 71.27
CA THR A 18 -15.73 32.35 70.55
C THR A 18 -16.74 31.80 69.53
N ASN A 19 -16.68 32.38 68.38
CA ASN A 19 -16.67 31.49 67.22
C ASN A 19 -15.96 32.19 66.09
N HIS A 20 -14.65 32.14 66.16
CA HIS A 20 -13.80 32.52 65.08
C HIS A 20 -14.06 31.55 63.95
N SER A 21 -14.61 32.10 62.94
CA SER A 21 -14.68 31.63 61.56
C SER A 21 -13.30 31.21 61.05
N VAL A 22 -12.83 30.02 61.41
CA VAL A 22 -11.61 29.39 60.87
C VAL A 22 -11.94 28.56 59.60
N LEU A 23 -13.19 28.64 59.16
CA LEU A 23 -13.69 27.77 58.04
C LEU A 23 -13.61 28.33 56.61
N PRO A 24 -13.34 29.62 56.30
CA PRO A 24 -13.24 30.01 54.88
C PRO A 24 -11.89 29.70 54.25
N VAL A 25 -10.79 29.60 55.06
CA VAL A 25 -9.45 29.37 54.44
C VAL A 25 -9.26 27.93 54.02
N ALA A 26 -9.79 26.96 54.76
CA ALA A 26 -9.68 25.55 54.38
C ALA A 26 -10.49 25.21 53.08
N ARG A 27 -11.65 25.85 52.90
CA ARG A 27 -12.50 25.67 51.70
C ARG A 27 -11.83 26.23 50.43
N THR A 28 -11.07 27.29 50.53
CA THR A 28 -10.36 27.89 49.40
C THR A 28 -9.12 27.09 49.01
N PHE A 29 -8.44 26.48 50.00
CA PHE A 29 -7.30 25.59 49.70
C PHE A 29 -7.74 24.27 49.03
N THR A 30 -8.80 23.64 49.51
CA THR A 30 -9.34 22.41 48.90
C THR A 30 -9.89 22.67 47.51
N ALA A 31 -10.58 23.80 47.27
CA ALA A 31 -11.08 24.18 45.95
C ALA A 31 -9.93 24.45 44.96
N ARG A 32 -8.85 25.10 45.40
CA ARG A 32 -7.66 25.33 44.58
C ARG A 32 -6.91 24.05 44.27
N LEU A 33 -6.82 23.12 45.22
CA LEU A 33 -6.19 21.81 45.01
C LEU A 33 -7.00 20.95 44.03
N LEU A 34 -8.33 20.96 44.15
CA LEU A 34 -9.25 20.27 43.24
C LEU A 34 -9.19 20.85 41.85
N PHE A 35 -9.10 22.18 41.72
CA PHE A 35 -8.95 22.84 40.41
C PHE A 35 -7.61 22.54 39.76
N LEU A 36 -6.51 22.49 40.51
CA LEU A 36 -5.19 22.06 40.04
C LEU A 36 -5.18 20.57 39.63
N LEU A 37 -5.85 19.72 40.41
CA LEU A 37 -6.00 18.31 40.05
C LEU A 37 -6.83 18.12 38.78
N LEU A 38 -7.89 18.91 38.60
CA LEU A 38 -8.74 18.90 37.41
C LEU A 38 -7.96 19.41 36.18
N LEU A 39 -7.12 20.43 36.34
CA LEU A 39 -6.22 20.95 35.31
C LEU A 39 -5.15 19.91 34.92
N LEU A 40 -4.60 19.19 35.89
CA LEU A 40 -3.66 18.08 35.66
C LEU A 40 -4.32 16.89 34.95
N LEU A 41 -5.58 16.56 35.26
CA LEU A 41 -6.34 15.54 34.53
C LEU A 41 -6.70 16.01 33.10
N ALA A 42 -7.06 17.28 32.91
CA ALA A 42 -7.35 17.85 31.62
C ALA A 42 -6.12 17.87 30.69
N ALA A 43 -4.93 18.10 31.24
CA ALA A 43 -3.67 18.08 30.49
C ALA A 43 -3.32 16.69 29.93
N ARG A 44 -3.87 15.60 30.49
CA ARG A 44 -3.68 14.22 29.98
C ARG A 44 -4.52 13.91 28.75
N HIS A 45 -5.50 14.73 28.38
CA HIS A 45 -6.37 14.55 27.24
C HIS A 45 -5.95 15.37 26.00
N ALA A 46 -4.81 16.07 26.06
CA ALA A 46 -4.20 16.59 24.85
C ALA A 46 -3.71 15.36 24.04
N HIS A 47 -4.60 14.78 23.23
CA HIS A 47 -4.19 13.84 22.19
C HIS A 47 -3.30 14.63 21.25
N ALA A 48 -2.00 14.48 21.41
CA ALA A 48 -1.06 14.88 20.37
C ALA A 48 -1.53 14.14 19.12
N ILE A 49 -1.92 14.86 18.08
CA ILE A 49 -2.12 14.29 16.75
C ILE A 49 -0.74 13.74 16.42
N ASP A 50 -0.61 12.41 16.35
CA ASP A 50 0.65 11.79 15.97
C ASP A 50 1.03 12.35 14.60
N PRO A 51 2.24 12.89 14.46
CA PRO A 51 2.67 13.43 13.18
C PRO A 51 2.63 12.33 12.14
N VAL A 52 2.01 12.61 10.99
CA VAL A 52 2.01 11.67 9.86
C VAL A 52 3.46 11.49 9.40
N ARG A 53 3.96 10.28 9.53
CA ARG A 53 5.32 9.91 9.11
C ARG A 53 5.25 9.29 7.73
N MET A 54 6.01 9.84 6.81
CA MET A 54 6.04 9.41 5.40
C MET A 54 7.46 9.03 5.01
N GLY A 55 7.57 8.06 4.11
CA GLY A 55 8.81 7.68 3.46
C GLY A 55 8.68 7.75 1.95
N PHE A 56 9.80 7.76 1.26
CA PHE A 56 9.88 7.76 -0.19
C PHE A 56 10.82 6.67 -0.69
N VAL A 57 10.52 6.16 -1.86
CA VAL A 57 11.36 5.20 -2.57
C VAL A 57 11.46 5.60 -4.03
N ASP A 58 12.57 5.27 -4.67
CA ASP A 58 12.73 5.29 -6.11
C ASP A 58 12.54 3.86 -6.64
N MET A 59 11.34 3.57 -7.13
CA MET A 59 11.01 2.24 -7.66
C MET A 59 11.85 1.86 -8.87
N GLY A 60 12.20 2.81 -9.73
CA GLY A 60 13.06 2.57 -10.89
C GLY A 60 14.43 2.07 -10.45
N ARG A 61 15.08 2.79 -9.53
CA ARG A 61 16.38 2.43 -8.97
C ARG A 61 16.34 1.08 -8.21
N ILE A 62 15.28 0.83 -7.44
CA ILE A 62 15.10 -0.46 -6.75
C ILE A 62 15.03 -1.61 -7.75
N MET A 63 14.21 -1.48 -8.80
CA MET A 63 14.04 -2.53 -9.81
C MET A 63 15.37 -2.82 -10.56
N ASP A 64 16.14 -1.79 -10.85
CA ASP A 64 17.42 -1.92 -11.57
C ASP A 64 18.49 -2.55 -10.68
N GLU A 65 18.71 -2.02 -9.47
CA GLU A 65 19.80 -2.45 -8.58
C GLU A 65 19.55 -3.81 -7.92
N THR A 66 18.28 -4.24 -7.80
CA THR A 66 17.95 -5.61 -7.33
C THR A 66 17.97 -6.64 -8.46
N GLY A 67 18.13 -6.21 -9.71
CA GLY A 67 18.11 -7.08 -10.87
C GLY A 67 16.72 -7.65 -11.22
N ILE A 68 15.68 -7.23 -10.52
CA ILE A 68 14.29 -7.69 -10.74
C ILE A 68 13.83 -7.34 -12.16
N ALA A 69 14.10 -6.12 -12.63
CA ALA A 69 13.76 -5.69 -13.98
C ALA A 69 14.39 -6.59 -15.04
N LYS A 70 15.70 -6.86 -14.91
CA LYS A 70 16.47 -7.70 -15.84
C LYS A 70 15.96 -9.14 -15.86
N ASN A 71 15.66 -9.72 -14.70
CA ASN A 71 15.14 -11.09 -14.60
C ASN A 71 13.75 -11.20 -15.24
N SER A 72 12.85 -10.26 -14.93
CA SER A 72 11.51 -10.22 -15.52
C SER A 72 11.54 -10.05 -17.04
N GLU A 73 12.47 -9.25 -17.56
CA GLU A 73 12.67 -9.08 -19.00
C GLU A 73 13.20 -10.38 -19.66
N ALA A 74 14.12 -11.08 -19.02
CA ALA A 74 14.62 -12.36 -19.51
C ALA A 74 13.52 -13.42 -19.59
N GLU A 75 12.70 -13.54 -18.55
CA GLU A 75 11.55 -14.44 -18.53
C GLU A 75 10.52 -14.07 -19.62
N ALA A 76 10.22 -12.78 -19.78
CA ALA A 76 9.32 -12.32 -20.83
C ALA A 76 9.85 -12.66 -22.23
N ARG A 77 11.16 -12.50 -22.49
CA ARG A 77 11.78 -12.88 -23.77
C ARG A 77 11.67 -14.37 -24.02
N GLN A 78 11.89 -15.20 -23.02
CA GLN A 78 11.74 -16.66 -23.18
C GLN A 78 10.32 -17.04 -23.57
N VAL A 79 9.30 -16.51 -22.88
CA VAL A 79 7.90 -16.78 -23.21
C VAL A 79 7.54 -16.34 -24.63
N VAL A 80 8.03 -15.19 -25.08
CA VAL A 80 7.85 -14.71 -26.45
C VAL A 80 8.53 -15.65 -27.45
N ALA A 81 9.75 -16.12 -27.16
CA ALA A 81 10.48 -17.05 -28.02
C ALA A 81 9.74 -18.40 -28.16
N GLU A 82 9.26 -18.95 -27.06
CA GLU A 82 8.47 -20.19 -27.06
C GLU A 82 7.16 -20.05 -27.87
N ALA A 83 6.46 -18.91 -27.69
CA ALA A 83 5.25 -18.62 -28.43
C ALA A 83 5.50 -18.53 -29.96
N ARG A 84 6.59 -17.85 -30.35
CA ARG A 84 7.00 -17.74 -31.74
C ARG A 84 7.37 -19.10 -32.36
N ALA A 85 8.16 -19.88 -31.62
CA ALA A 85 8.56 -21.22 -32.07
C ALA A 85 7.35 -22.14 -32.30
N LYS A 86 6.34 -22.05 -31.43
CA LYS A 86 5.08 -22.80 -31.57
C LYS A 86 4.30 -22.39 -32.81
N LEU A 87 4.14 -21.09 -33.07
CA LEU A 87 3.48 -20.60 -34.28
C LEU A 87 4.23 -21.01 -35.56
N GLU A 88 5.55 -20.87 -35.55
CA GLU A 88 6.39 -21.25 -36.70
C GLU A 88 6.31 -22.74 -37.01
N SER A 89 6.36 -23.59 -35.99
CA SER A 89 6.19 -25.05 -36.14
C SER A 89 4.83 -25.39 -36.74
N GLU A 90 3.76 -24.77 -36.31
CA GLU A 90 2.42 -25.01 -36.86
C GLU A 90 2.28 -24.51 -38.30
N GLN A 91 2.85 -23.33 -38.59
CA GLN A 91 2.89 -22.81 -39.96
C GLN A 91 3.63 -23.76 -40.92
N GLN A 92 4.79 -24.29 -40.52
CA GLN A 92 5.54 -25.26 -41.32
C GLN A 92 4.74 -26.55 -41.56
N ALA A 93 4.03 -27.03 -40.52
CA ALA A 93 3.16 -28.19 -40.63
C ALA A 93 2.00 -27.98 -41.64
N ILE A 94 1.41 -26.76 -41.63
CA ILE A 94 0.37 -26.41 -42.64
C ILE A 94 0.94 -26.35 -44.03
N VAL A 95 2.10 -25.71 -44.22
CA VAL A 95 2.77 -25.65 -45.54
C VAL A 95 3.07 -27.04 -46.06
N LYS A 96 3.60 -27.93 -45.22
CA LYS A 96 3.84 -29.32 -45.60
C LYS A 96 2.56 -30.04 -46.01
N LEU A 97 1.47 -29.88 -45.24
CA LEU A 97 0.18 -30.47 -45.54
C LEU A 97 -0.37 -30.01 -46.90
N GLN A 98 -0.21 -28.73 -47.23
CA GLN A 98 -0.58 -28.15 -48.50
C GLN A 98 0.27 -28.69 -49.68
N GLN A 99 1.59 -28.82 -49.45
CA GLN A 99 2.50 -29.40 -50.46
C GLN A 99 2.18 -30.87 -50.72
N ASP A 100 1.97 -31.68 -49.70
CA ASP A 100 1.58 -33.07 -49.82
C ASP A 100 0.23 -33.21 -50.53
N PHE A 101 -0.73 -32.33 -50.25
CA PHE A 101 -2.01 -32.31 -50.96
C PHE A 101 -1.82 -32.04 -52.47
N LYS A 102 -1.06 -31.00 -52.82
CA LYS A 102 -0.79 -30.65 -54.23
C LYS A 102 -0.08 -31.78 -54.98
N ARG A 103 0.88 -32.46 -54.34
CA ARG A 103 1.62 -33.56 -54.94
C ARG A 103 0.72 -34.76 -55.29
N ASP A 104 -0.18 -35.08 -54.34
CA ASP A 104 -0.96 -36.32 -54.42
C ASP A 104 -2.37 -36.10 -54.97
N GLU A 105 -2.81 -34.88 -55.25
CA GLU A 105 -4.17 -34.48 -55.64
C GLU A 105 -4.65 -35.24 -56.85
N ALA A 106 -3.76 -35.49 -57.89
CA ALA A 106 -4.11 -36.13 -59.12
C ALA A 106 -4.47 -37.62 -58.98
N ILE A 107 -3.97 -38.26 -57.91
CA ILE A 107 -4.19 -39.70 -57.65
C ILE A 107 -5.25 -39.95 -56.56
N MET A 108 -5.76 -38.91 -55.93
CA MET A 108 -6.78 -39.04 -54.92
C MET A 108 -8.18 -39.17 -55.46
N SER A 109 -9.02 -39.95 -54.79
CA SER A 109 -10.46 -39.92 -55.00
C SER A 109 -11.07 -38.57 -54.64
N GLU A 110 -12.24 -38.26 -55.13
CA GLU A 110 -12.95 -37.01 -54.83
C GLU A 110 -13.21 -36.84 -53.30
N SER A 111 -13.62 -37.93 -52.67
CA SER A 111 -13.82 -37.95 -51.22
C SER A 111 -12.54 -37.67 -50.40
N GLN A 112 -11.41 -38.23 -50.86
CA GLN A 112 -10.11 -38.00 -50.24
C GLN A 112 -9.64 -36.55 -50.39
N ARG A 113 -9.85 -35.96 -51.59
CA ARG A 113 -9.57 -34.53 -51.85
C ARG A 113 -10.38 -33.62 -50.94
N ALA A 114 -11.70 -33.85 -50.91
CA ALA A 114 -12.59 -33.06 -50.05
C ALA A 114 -12.20 -33.15 -48.58
N ALA A 115 -11.90 -34.35 -48.06
CA ALA A 115 -11.47 -34.54 -46.68
C ALA A 115 -10.14 -33.82 -46.37
N LYS A 116 -9.15 -33.89 -47.29
CA LYS A 116 -7.87 -33.19 -47.08
C LYS A 116 -8.01 -31.66 -47.15
N GLN A 117 -8.82 -31.16 -48.10
CA GLN A 117 -9.12 -29.73 -48.18
C GLN A 117 -9.77 -29.22 -46.89
N GLN A 118 -10.75 -29.95 -46.36
CA GLN A 118 -11.38 -29.62 -45.11
C GLN A 118 -10.39 -29.63 -43.93
N ALA A 119 -9.49 -30.62 -43.87
CA ALA A 119 -8.44 -30.69 -42.84
C ALA A 119 -7.49 -29.50 -42.94
N ILE A 120 -7.07 -29.07 -44.15
CA ILE A 120 -6.24 -27.87 -44.32
C ILE A 120 -6.96 -26.62 -43.84
N GLN A 121 -8.24 -26.45 -44.23
CA GLN A 121 -9.04 -25.29 -43.78
C GLN A 121 -9.20 -25.24 -42.26
N SER A 122 -9.55 -26.39 -41.66
CA SER A 122 -9.69 -26.46 -40.18
C SER A 122 -8.38 -26.14 -39.48
N ARG A 123 -7.25 -26.58 -40.02
CA ARG A 123 -5.92 -26.30 -39.41
C ARG A 123 -5.50 -24.86 -39.60
N LEU A 124 -5.84 -24.20 -40.71
CA LEU A 124 -5.64 -22.76 -40.90
C LEU A 124 -6.47 -21.93 -39.92
N GLN A 125 -7.73 -22.32 -39.69
CA GLN A 125 -8.57 -21.65 -38.69
C GLN A 125 -8.00 -21.82 -37.27
N ALA A 126 -7.57 -23.04 -36.92
CA ALA A 126 -6.92 -23.31 -35.62
C ALA A 126 -5.62 -22.51 -35.43
N TYR A 127 -4.82 -22.36 -36.51
CA TYR A 127 -3.61 -21.53 -36.48
C TYR A 127 -3.92 -20.06 -36.25
N GLN A 128 -4.95 -19.50 -36.90
CA GLN A 128 -5.38 -18.12 -36.65
C GLN A 128 -5.84 -17.93 -35.19
N GLN A 129 -6.64 -18.87 -34.68
CA GLN A 129 -7.09 -18.84 -33.29
C GLN A 129 -5.91 -18.93 -32.31
N MET A 130 -4.95 -19.83 -32.58
CA MET A 130 -3.71 -19.96 -31.80
C MET A 130 -2.94 -18.64 -31.73
N GLY A 131 -2.88 -17.87 -32.81
CA GLY A 131 -2.24 -16.56 -32.81
C GLY A 131 -2.92 -15.57 -31.87
N LEU A 132 -4.25 -15.55 -31.86
CA LEU A 132 -5.03 -14.71 -30.93
C LEU A 132 -4.86 -15.14 -29.47
N ASP A 133 -4.93 -16.45 -29.22
CA ASP A 133 -4.77 -17.01 -27.88
C ASP A 133 -3.38 -16.73 -27.31
N LEU A 134 -2.34 -16.89 -28.12
CA LEU A 134 -0.97 -16.57 -27.73
C LEU A 134 -0.79 -15.07 -27.41
N GLN A 135 -1.42 -14.19 -28.19
CA GLN A 135 -1.37 -12.75 -27.91
C GLN A 135 -2.04 -12.42 -26.57
N GLN A 136 -3.18 -13.04 -26.28
CA GLN A 136 -3.86 -12.86 -24.99
C GLN A 136 -3.02 -13.41 -23.83
N ASP A 137 -2.44 -14.60 -24.01
CA ASP A 137 -1.57 -15.25 -23.06
C ASP A 137 -0.33 -14.41 -22.73
N LEU A 138 0.31 -13.84 -23.75
CA LEU A 138 1.46 -12.94 -23.57
C LEU A 138 1.07 -11.70 -22.75
N ASN A 139 -0.08 -11.10 -23.04
CA ASN A 139 -0.57 -9.95 -22.29
C ASN A 139 -0.85 -10.32 -20.83
N ARG A 140 -1.50 -11.45 -20.58
CA ARG A 140 -1.78 -11.95 -19.22
C ARG A 140 -0.49 -12.24 -18.47
N LYS A 141 0.46 -12.94 -19.08
CA LYS A 141 1.77 -13.25 -18.47
C LYS A 141 2.56 -11.99 -18.16
N LYS A 142 2.55 -10.98 -19.04
CA LYS A 142 3.20 -9.70 -18.78
C LYS A 142 2.68 -9.04 -17.49
N LEU A 143 1.36 -9.03 -17.28
CA LEU A 143 0.76 -8.50 -16.04
C LEU A 143 1.15 -9.32 -14.82
N GLN A 144 1.16 -10.65 -14.93
CA GLN A 144 1.58 -11.55 -13.86
C GLN A 144 3.05 -11.36 -13.48
N PHE A 145 3.95 -11.22 -14.46
CA PHE A 145 5.37 -10.95 -14.20
C PHE A 145 5.57 -9.66 -13.41
N VAL A 146 4.89 -8.58 -13.79
CA VAL A 146 4.96 -7.32 -13.05
C VAL A 146 4.51 -7.51 -11.61
N GLN A 147 3.37 -8.18 -11.40
CA GLN A 147 2.85 -8.42 -10.04
C GLN A 147 3.81 -9.27 -9.19
N VAL A 148 4.33 -10.37 -9.75
CA VAL A 148 5.25 -11.27 -9.03
C VAL A 148 6.56 -10.57 -8.74
N ALA A 149 7.10 -9.83 -9.70
CA ALA A 149 8.36 -9.10 -9.57
C ALA A 149 8.31 -8.02 -8.47
N LEU A 150 7.16 -7.39 -8.27
CA LEU A 150 6.98 -6.36 -7.23
C LEU A 150 6.82 -6.92 -5.81
N GLN A 151 6.45 -8.21 -5.64
CA GLN A 151 6.17 -8.77 -4.31
C GLN A 151 7.32 -8.62 -3.31
N PRO A 152 8.59 -8.98 -3.63
CA PRO A 152 9.70 -8.83 -2.69
C PRO A 152 9.94 -7.36 -2.32
N VAL A 153 9.77 -6.44 -3.27
CA VAL A 153 9.92 -4.99 -3.02
C VAL A 153 8.83 -4.49 -2.09
N LEU A 154 7.57 -4.83 -2.38
CA LEU A 154 6.43 -4.42 -1.54
C LEU A 154 6.52 -5.01 -0.13
N LYS A 155 7.02 -6.24 0.00
CA LYS A 155 7.27 -6.87 1.29
C LYS A 155 8.32 -6.08 2.07
N ALA A 156 9.48 -5.79 1.45
CA ALA A 156 10.55 -5.02 2.07
C ALA A 156 10.10 -3.61 2.50
N ILE A 157 9.33 -2.92 1.65
CA ILE A 157 8.75 -1.61 1.97
C ILE A 157 7.83 -1.70 3.20
N LYS A 158 6.93 -2.69 3.25
CA LYS A 158 6.02 -2.87 4.39
C LYS A 158 6.75 -3.16 5.70
N GLU A 159 7.79 -3.98 5.65
CA GLU A 159 8.61 -4.30 6.82
C GLU A 159 9.31 -3.04 7.34
N ILE A 160 9.99 -2.28 6.47
CA ILE A 160 10.68 -1.04 6.84
C ILE A 160 9.68 0.00 7.35
N ALA A 161 8.53 0.15 6.70
CA ALA A 161 7.48 1.07 7.13
C ALA A 161 6.95 0.72 8.53
N SER A 162 6.78 -0.58 8.82
CA SER A 162 6.38 -1.05 10.14
C SER A 162 7.45 -0.80 11.20
N GLU A 163 8.71 -1.09 10.89
CA GLU A 163 9.86 -0.87 11.79
C GLU A 163 10.00 0.61 12.19
N GLU A 164 9.74 1.53 11.26
CA GLU A 164 9.87 2.96 11.49
C GLU A 164 8.57 3.67 11.89
N GLY A 165 7.47 2.94 11.95
CA GLY A 165 6.15 3.51 12.24
C GLY A 165 5.72 4.54 11.20
N LEU A 166 5.96 4.26 9.91
CA LEU A 166 5.52 5.11 8.81
C LEU A 166 4.05 4.85 8.50
N ASN A 167 3.33 5.91 8.19
CA ASN A 167 1.92 5.86 7.81
C ASN A 167 1.73 5.67 6.30
N ALA A 168 2.72 6.11 5.49
CA ALA A 168 2.69 5.99 4.04
C ALA A 168 4.11 5.96 3.46
N VAL A 169 4.26 5.27 2.34
CA VAL A 169 5.46 5.30 1.50
C VAL A 169 5.03 5.61 0.07
N PHE A 170 5.69 6.55 -0.58
CA PHE A 170 5.38 7.02 -1.91
C PHE A 170 6.53 6.69 -2.88
N ASP A 171 6.19 6.44 -4.13
CA ASP A 171 7.18 6.45 -5.20
C ASP A 171 7.55 7.90 -5.53
N ARG A 172 8.83 8.22 -5.48
CA ARG A 172 9.36 9.55 -5.75
C ARG A 172 9.04 10.01 -7.18
N ALA A 173 9.11 9.10 -8.15
CA ALA A 173 8.85 9.41 -9.55
C ALA A 173 7.37 9.70 -9.82
N GLU A 174 6.46 8.99 -9.15
CA GLU A 174 5.01 9.10 -9.40
C GLU A 174 4.31 10.15 -8.51
N SER A 175 4.97 10.62 -7.45
CA SER A 175 4.36 11.50 -6.45
C SER A 175 4.30 12.97 -6.83
N ALA A 176 4.87 13.38 -7.97
CA ALA A 176 4.96 14.77 -8.45
C ALA A 176 5.56 15.77 -7.41
N LEU A 177 6.37 15.27 -6.46
CA LEU A 177 7.03 16.09 -5.46
C LEU A 177 8.26 16.76 -6.07
N LEU A 178 8.42 18.05 -5.77
CA LEU A 178 9.56 18.84 -6.24
C LEU A 178 10.79 18.70 -5.31
N PHE A 179 10.55 18.33 -4.05
CA PHE A 179 11.59 18.19 -3.05
C PHE A 179 11.20 17.11 -2.01
N VAL A 180 12.16 16.30 -1.66
CA VAL A 180 12.07 15.31 -0.57
C VAL A 180 13.39 15.38 0.19
N ASP A 181 13.31 15.44 1.51
CA ASP A 181 14.48 15.37 2.36
C ASP A 181 15.12 13.96 2.29
N ASP A 182 16.45 13.89 2.18
CA ASP A 182 17.17 12.62 2.05
C ASP A 182 16.95 11.67 3.24
N SER A 183 16.63 12.21 4.41
CA SER A 183 16.29 11.40 5.58
C SER A 183 14.98 10.62 5.45
N MET A 184 14.13 10.98 4.50
CA MET A 184 12.86 10.31 4.17
C MET A 184 13.03 9.28 3.05
N ASP A 185 14.20 9.20 2.41
CA ASP A 185 14.48 8.26 1.32
C ASP A 185 14.83 6.88 1.88
N LEU A 186 14.05 5.89 1.55
CA LEU A 186 14.20 4.50 1.99
C LEU A 186 14.81 3.60 0.91
N THR A 187 15.15 4.13 -0.26
CA THR A 187 15.53 3.38 -1.45
C THR A 187 16.66 2.39 -1.17
N ASP A 188 17.79 2.87 -0.60
CA ASP A 188 18.96 2.02 -0.29
C ASP A 188 18.64 0.90 0.70
N ARG A 189 17.76 1.18 1.65
CA ARG A 189 17.33 0.21 2.66
C ARG A 189 16.45 -0.87 2.07
N VAL A 190 15.55 -0.49 1.18
CA VAL A 190 14.71 -1.43 0.44
C VAL A 190 15.56 -2.32 -0.45
N ILE A 191 16.51 -1.75 -1.22
CA ILE A 191 17.44 -2.50 -2.07
C ILE A 191 18.22 -3.52 -1.22
N LYS A 192 18.80 -3.09 -0.10
CA LYS A 192 19.53 -3.96 0.81
C LYS A 192 18.66 -5.09 1.36
N ARG A 193 17.42 -4.79 1.76
CA ARG A 193 16.47 -5.76 2.30
C ARG A 193 16.05 -6.80 1.25
N VAL A 194 15.76 -6.36 0.03
CA VAL A 194 15.43 -7.25 -1.10
C VAL A 194 16.61 -8.17 -1.43
N ASN A 195 17.83 -7.62 -1.52
CA ASN A 195 19.02 -8.38 -1.86
C ASN A 195 19.47 -9.35 -0.76
N SER A 196 19.09 -9.11 0.50
CA SER A 196 19.35 -10.05 1.62
C SER A 196 18.38 -11.23 1.69
N GLY A 197 17.34 -11.26 0.87
CA GLY A 197 16.42 -12.40 0.76
C GLY A 197 15.49 -12.56 1.95
N SER A 198 15.06 -11.47 2.56
CA SER A 198 14.14 -11.47 3.71
C SER A 198 12.77 -12.01 3.36
#